data_74bf39bacf3fc88e9f06767701835dbd
#
_entry.id   74bf39bacf3fc88e9f06767701835dbd
#
_cell.length_a   1.000
_cell.length_b   1.000
_cell.length_c   1.000
_cell.angle_alpha   90.00
_cell.angle_beta   90.00
_cell.angle_gamma   90.00
#
_symmetry.space_group_name_H-M   'P 1'
#
loop_
_entity.id
_entity.type
_entity.pdbx_description
1 polymer ?
#
loop_
_entity_poly.entity_id
_entity_poly.type
_entity_poly.pdbx_seq_one_letter_code
_entity_poly.pdbx_strand_id
1 'polypeptide(L)'
;MYIAIISDLIGSRELADRNKAQQALHSTLEQCNENFKDELAARFTITVGDEFQALLKPEANPFHILDWIEFHLETLNFRSGIGIGEITTDIIEDRALGADGSAFWNAR
;
A
#
# COMPACT_ATOMS: atom_id res chain seq x y z
N MET A 1 -7.69 1.08 -16.68
CA MET A 1 -8.12 0.39 -15.45
C MET A 1 -6.92 0.20 -14.53
N TYR A 2 -7.09 0.44 -13.25
CA TYR A 2 -6.00 0.39 -12.27
C TYR A 2 -6.31 -0.60 -11.16
N ILE A 3 -5.28 -0.96 -10.40
CA ILE A 3 -5.41 -1.84 -9.24
C ILE A 3 -5.06 -1.03 -8.00
N ALA A 4 -6.00 -0.92 -7.07
CA ALA A 4 -5.77 -0.23 -5.81
C ALA A 4 -5.51 -1.25 -4.70
N ILE A 5 -4.58 -0.90 -3.81
CA ILE A 5 -4.31 -1.66 -2.59
C ILE A 5 -4.52 -0.73 -1.42
N ILE A 6 -5.32 -1.18 -0.45
CA ILE A 6 -5.48 -0.51 0.84
C ILE A 6 -5.19 -1.55 1.91
N SER A 7 -4.24 -1.24 2.79
CA SER A 7 -3.78 -2.18 3.81
C SER A 7 -3.65 -1.49 5.16
N ASP A 8 -3.79 -2.26 6.24
CA ASP A 8 -3.48 -1.77 7.58
C ASP A 8 -2.84 -2.85 8.42
N LEU A 9 -2.01 -2.42 9.37
CA LEU A 9 -1.37 -3.34 10.29
C LEU A 9 -2.40 -3.91 11.27
N ILE A 10 -2.26 -5.20 11.58
CA ILE A 10 -3.12 -5.88 12.54
C ILE A 10 -2.46 -5.82 13.91
N GLY A 11 -3.24 -5.38 14.91
CA GLY A 11 -2.77 -5.38 16.30
C GLY A 11 -1.66 -4.38 16.60
N SER A 12 -1.48 -3.36 15.77
CA SER A 12 -0.39 -2.39 15.95
C SER A 12 -0.49 -1.63 17.26
N ARG A 13 -1.71 -1.41 17.77
CA ARG A 13 -1.93 -0.70 19.03
C ARG A 13 -1.49 -1.50 20.25
N GLU A 14 -1.34 -2.82 20.10
CA GLU A 14 -0.94 -3.73 21.16
C GLU A 14 0.56 -4.01 21.15
N LEU A 15 1.29 -3.45 20.17
CA LEU A 15 2.73 -3.65 20.08
C LEU A 15 3.45 -2.90 21.19
N ALA A 16 4.48 -3.53 21.75
CA ALA A 16 5.28 -2.96 22.82
C ALA A 16 6.01 -1.68 22.39
N ASP A 17 6.38 -1.60 21.11
CA ASP A 17 7.07 -0.43 20.56
C ASP A 17 6.45 -0.05 19.22
N ARG A 18 5.47 0.86 19.28
CA ARG A 18 4.76 1.34 18.09
C ARG A 18 5.65 2.16 17.17
N ASN A 19 6.57 2.94 17.73
CA ASN A 19 7.48 3.75 16.91
C ASN A 19 8.37 2.87 16.07
N LYS A 20 8.88 1.78 16.65
CA LYS A 20 9.71 0.83 15.93
C LYS A 20 8.93 0.14 14.81
N ALA A 21 7.69 -0.23 15.10
CA ALA A 21 6.82 -0.84 14.10
C ALA A 21 6.54 0.12 12.93
N GLN A 22 6.25 1.39 13.23
CA GLN A 22 6.02 2.40 12.20
C GLN A 22 7.27 2.71 11.39
N GLN A 23 8.44 2.73 12.02
CA GLN A 23 9.70 2.89 11.30
C GLN A 23 9.97 1.73 10.36
N ALA A 24 9.69 0.50 10.81
CA ALA A 24 9.84 -0.68 9.98
C ALA A 24 8.88 -0.64 8.78
N LEU A 25 7.63 -0.24 9.01
CA LEU A 25 6.65 -0.09 7.93
C LEU A 25 7.11 0.96 6.91
N HIS A 26 7.50 2.14 7.39
CA HIS A 26 7.94 3.23 6.53
C HIS A 26 9.14 2.81 5.67
N SER A 27 10.15 2.21 6.30
CA SER A 27 11.35 1.74 5.60
C SER A 27 11.03 0.68 4.56
N THR A 28 10.17 -0.29 4.92
CA THR A 28 9.76 -1.35 4.00
C THR A 28 9.00 -0.79 2.79
N LEU A 29 8.10 0.16 3.03
CA LEU A 29 7.35 0.77 1.93
C LEU A 29 8.23 1.60 1.00
N GLU A 30 9.23 2.29 1.54
CA GLU A 30 10.19 3.02 0.70
C GLU A 30 10.97 2.07 -0.21
N GLN A 31 11.43 0.94 0.32
CA GLN A 31 12.11 -0.08 -0.46
C GLN A 31 11.18 -0.70 -1.50
N CYS A 32 9.94 -0.95 -1.12
CA CYS A 32 8.91 -1.46 -2.03
C CYS A 32 8.67 -0.50 -3.19
N ASN A 33 8.56 0.78 -2.90
CA ASN A 33 8.36 1.82 -3.93
C ASN A 33 9.51 1.84 -4.93
N GLU A 34 10.72 1.69 -4.46
CA GLU A 34 11.89 1.66 -5.34
C GLU A 34 11.95 0.35 -6.14
N ASN A 35 11.69 -0.77 -5.48
CA ASN A 35 11.79 -2.08 -6.10
C ASN A 35 10.73 -2.31 -7.18
N PHE A 36 9.53 -1.76 -7.00
CA PHE A 36 8.40 -1.95 -7.92
C PHE A 36 8.00 -0.67 -8.65
N LYS A 37 8.88 0.31 -8.74
CA LYS A 37 8.54 1.62 -9.31
C LYS A 37 7.92 1.57 -10.70
N ASP A 38 8.30 0.61 -11.52
CA ASP A 38 7.78 0.48 -12.89
C ASP A 38 6.36 -0.08 -12.92
N GLU A 39 5.91 -0.70 -11.83
CA GLU A 39 4.57 -1.28 -11.72
C GLU A 39 3.59 -0.36 -10.98
N LEU A 40 4.10 0.69 -10.33
CA LEU A 40 3.28 1.59 -9.52
C LEU A 40 2.82 2.79 -10.33
N ALA A 41 1.51 3.04 -10.36
CA ALA A 41 0.95 4.28 -10.88
C ALA A 41 1.01 5.37 -9.82
N ALA A 42 0.85 5.01 -8.55
CA ALA A 42 1.11 5.90 -7.40
C ALA A 42 1.77 5.08 -6.30
N ARG A 43 2.78 5.66 -5.67
CA ARG A 43 3.63 4.99 -4.69
C ARG A 43 2.86 4.61 -3.43
N PHE A 44 3.32 3.57 -2.74
CA PHE A 44 2.81 3.24 -1.41
C PHE A 44 2.99 4.44 -0.49
N THR A 45 1.91 4.80 0.19
CA THR A 45 1.85 5.97 1.07
C THR A 45 1.11 5.59 2.34
N ILE A 46 1.66 5.96 3.48
CA ILE A 46 0.97 5.82 4.76
C ILE A 46 -0.04 6.96 4.84
N THR A 47 -1.30 6.63 5.07
CA THR A 47 -2.39 7.60 5.07
C THR A 47 -2.80 8.01 6.47
N VAL A 48 -3.38 7.10 7.24
CA VAL A 48 -3.82 7.38 8.61
C VAL A 48 -3.27 6.29 9.52
N GLY A 49 -2.46 6.68 10.50
CA GLY A 49 -1.93 5.73 11.47
C GLY A 49 -1.12 4.62 10.81
N ASP A 50 -1.66 3.41 10.84
CA ASP A 50 -1.01 2.21 10.30
C ASP A 50 -1.61 1.76 8.96
N GLU A 51 -2.42 2.60 8.34
CA GLU A 51 -2.99 2.33 7.03
C GLU A 51 -2.05 2.81 5.94
N PHE A 52 -1.90 1.99 4.91
CA PHE A 52 -1.13 2.38 3.74
C PHE A 52 -1.87 1.96 2.47
N GLN A 53 -1.61 2.67 1.39
CA GLN A 53 -2.27 2.40 0.12
C GLN A 53 -1.38 2.72 -1.05
N ALA A 54 -1.68 2.11 -2.19
CA ALA A 54 -0.97 2.33 -3.45
C ALA A 54 -1.92 2.14 -4.62
N LEU A 55 -1.51 2.64 -5.76
CA LEU A 55 -2.19 2.43 -7.01
C LEU A 55 -1.23 1.76 -7.98
N LEU A 56 -1.63 0.62 -8.52
CA LEU A 56 -0.81 -0.17 -9.43
C LEU A 56 -1.32 -0.01 -10.85
N LYS A 57 -0.39 -0.11 -11.80
CA LYS A 57 -0.73 -0.18 -13.22
C LYS A 57 -1.49 -1.47 -13.51
N PRO A 58 -2.32 -1.49 -14.58
CA PRO A 58 -3.19 -2.65 -14.86
C PRO A 58 -2.46 -3.99 -15.02
N GLU A 59 -1.23 -3.97 -15.49
CA GLU A 59 -0.43 -5.18 -15.75
C GLU A 59 0.34 -5.67 -14.52
N ALA A 60 0.31 -4.93 -13.42
CA ALA A 60 1.03 -5.31 -12.22
C ALA A 60 0.36 -6.49 -11.51
N ASN A 61 1.16 -7.25 -10.76
CA ASN A 61 0.65 -8.35 -9.93
C ASN A 61 0.61 -7.92 -8.45
N PRO A 62 -0.59 -7.60 -7.93
CA PRO A 62 -0.70 -7.12 -6.55
C PRO A 62 -0.30 -8.17 -5.52
N PHE A 63 -0.53 -9.44 -5.80
CA PHE A 63 -0.19 -10.51 -4.85
C PHE A 63 1.32 -10.65 -4.69
N HIS A 64 2.06 -10.51 -5.78
CA HIS A 64 3.52 -10.55 -5.72
C HIS A 64 4.09 -9.42 -4.89
N ILE A 65 3.55 -8.21 -5.05
CA ILE A 65 3.98 -7.04 -4.30
C ILE A 65 3.64 -7.19 -2.81
N LEU A 66 2.42 -7.67 -2.50
CA LEU A 66 2.01 -7.88 -1.12
C LEU A 66 2.82 -8.98 -0.43
N ASP A 67 3.15 -10.06 -1.15
CA ASP A 67 4.03 -11.12 -0.63
C ASP A 67 5.41 -10.55 -0.29
N TRP A 68 5.94 -9.70 -1.14
CA TRP A 68 7.23 -9.04 -0.90
C TRP A 68 7.18 -8.19 0.38
N ILE A 69 6.11 -7.41 0.57
CA ILE A 69 5.93 -6.60 1.76
C ILE A 69 5.83 -7.49 3.01
N GLU A 70 5.03 -8.54 2.94
CA GLU A 70 4.85 -9.48 4.05
C GLU A 70 6.18 -10.10 4.46
N PHE A 71 6.97 -10.53 3.50
CA PHE A 71 8.29 -11.11 3.75
C PHE A 71 9.21 -10.12 4.47
N HIS A 72 9.21 -8.86 4.04
CA HIS A 72 10.14 -7.85 4.57
C HIS A 72 9.67 -7.23 5.89
N LEU A 73 8.38 -7.29 6.20
CA LEU A 73 7.86 -6.83 7.50
C LEU A 73 8.09 -7.85 8.61
N GLU A 74 8.37 -9.09 8.26
CA GLU A 74 8.69 -10.17 9.20
C GLU A 74 7.63 -10.38 10.29
N THR A 75 7.79 -9.73 11.45
CA THR A 75 6.94 -9.93 12.62
C THR A 75 5.66 -9.11 12.62
N LEU A 76 5.50 -8.21 11.66
CA LEU A 76 4.30 -7.38 11.55
C LEU A 76 3.31 -8.03 10.59
N ASN A 77 2.06 -8.10 11.02
CA ASN A 77 0.98 -8.63 10.20
C ASN A 77 0.12 -7.50 9.68
N PHE A 78 -0.42 -7.66 8.49
CA PHE A 78 -1.33 -6.69 7.90
C PHE A 78 -2.42 -7.40 7.09
N ARG A 79 -3.50 -6.69 6.85
CA ARG A 79 -4.58 -7.14 5.97
C ARG A 79 -4.74 -6.15 4.84
N SER A 80 -5.18 -6.64 3.68
CA SER A 80 -5.26 -5.84 2.48
C SER A 80 -6.58 -6.03 1.76
N GLY A 81 -7.11 -4.93 1.23
CA GLY A 81 -8.16 -4.95 0.22
C GLY A 81 -7.54 -4.61 -1.13
N ILE A 82 -7.92 -5.36 -2.15
CA ILE A 82 -7.48 -5.14 -3.52
C ILE A 82 -8.71 -4.84 -4.36
N GLY A 83 -8.70 -3.71 -5.05
CA GLY A 83 -9.80 -3.30 -5.92
C GLY A 83 -9.30 -2.98 -7.31
N ILE A 84 -10.11 -3.31 -8.31
CA ILE A 84 -9.81 -3.03 -9.71
C ILE A 84 -10.88 -2.07 -10.22
N GLY A 85 -10.49 -1.00 -10.89
CA GLY A 85 -11.43 -0.03 -11.42
C GLY A 85 -10.75 1.19 -12.01
N GLU A 86 -11.55 2.22 -12.26
CA GLU A 86 -11.07 3.47 -12.82
C GLU A 86 -10.69 4.46 -11.74
N ILE A 87 -9.83 5.42 -12.11
CA ILE A 87 -9.49 6.54 -11.27
C ILE A 87 -10.10 7.79 -11.89
N THR A 88 -10.83 8.56 -11.07
CA THR A 88 -11.56 9.75 -11.53
C THR A 88 -10.82 11.06 -11.20
N THR A 89 -9.74 10.98 -10.43
CA THR A 89 -8.90 12.13 -10.09
C THR A 89 -7.54 11.99 -10.76
N ASP A 90 -6.79 13.09 -10.81
CA ASP A 90 -5.43 13.04 -11.32
C ASP A 90 -4.57 12.12 -10.45
N ILE A 91 -3.73 11.31 -11.11
CA ILE A 91 -2.83 10.40 -10.41
C ILE A 91 -1.57 11.16 -10.03
N ILE A 92 -1.23 11.12 -8.74
CA ILE A 92 0.02 11.67 -8.21
C ILE A 92 0.97 10.50 -8.02
N GLU A 93 2.01 10.40 -8.86
CA GLU A 93 2.93 9.26 -8.83
C GLU A 93 3.66 9.11 -7.49
N ASP A 94 3.95 10.22 -6.82
CA ASP A 94 4.69 10.21 -5.57
C ASP A 94 3.91 9.66 -4.39
N ARG A 95 2.57 9.59 -4.50
CA ARG A 95 1.74 9.10 -3.40
C ARG A 95 0.34 8.75 -3.91
N ALA A 96 -0.29 7.80 -3.23
CA ALA A 96 -1.67 7.43 -3.50
C ALA A 96 -2.69 8.28 -2.73
N LEU A 97 -2.23 9.14 -1.84
CA LEU A 97 -3.10 9.99 -1.03
C LEU A 97 -3.86 10.99 -1.91
N GLY A 98 -5.17 11.05 -1.75
CA GLY A 98 -6.02 11.95 -2.51
C GLY A 98 -6.56 11.40 -3.81
N ALA A 99 -6.05 10.24 -4.28
CA ALA A 99 -6.61 9.59 -5.45
C ALA A 99 -8.01 9.03 -5.13
N ASP A 100 -8.90 9.08 -6.10
CA ASP A 100 -10.26 8.57 -5.94
C ASP A 100 -10.70 7.86 -7.23
N GLY A 101 -11.72 7.01 -7.09
CA GLY A 101 -12.27 6.25 -8.19
C GLY A 101 -12.68 4.85 -7.78
N SER A 102 -13.27 4.10 -8.70
CA SER A 102 -13.82 2.78 -8.41
C SER A 102 -12.75 1.77 -7.94
N ALA A 103 -11.48 1.94 -8.35
CA ALA A 103 -10.40 1.06 -7.89
C ALA A 103 -10.29 1.10 -6.36
N PHE A 104 -10.26 2.31 -5.76
CA PHE A 104 -10.19 2.44 -4.31
C PHE A 104 -11.48 2.03 -3.62
N TRP A 105 -12.64 2.36 -4.21
CA TRP A 105 -13.92 1.93 -3.66
C TRP A 105 -13.99 0.40 -3.57
N ASN A 106 -13.51 -0.29 -4.59
CA ASN A 106 -13.53 -1.76 -4.64
C ASN A 106 -12.51 -2.38 -3.68
N ALA A 107 -11.43 -1.66 -3.34
CA ALA A 107 -10.43 -2.13 -2.38
C ALA A 107 -10.91 -2.02 -0.93
N ARG A 108 -11.82 -1.09 -0.65
CA ARG A 108 -12.37 -0.89 0.70
C ARG A 108 -13.45 -1.95 1.08
#